data_7f5cfe020fc409c1276ee03cc4c0cafb
#
_entry.id   7f5cfe020fc409c1276ee03cc4c0cafb
#
_cell.length_a   1.000
_cell.length_b   1.000
_cell.length_c   1.000
_cell.angle_alpha   90.00
_cell.angle_beta   90.00
_cell.angle_gamma   90.00
#
_symmetry.space_group_name_H-M   'P 1'
#
loop_
_entity.id
_entity.type
_entity.pdbx_description
1 polymer ?
#
loop_
_entity_poly.entity_id
_entity_poly.type
_entity_poly.pdbx_seq_one_letter_code
_entity_poly.pdbx_strand_id
1 'polypeptide(L)'
;MKFGGTSVGTPQRMKDVVKLITDGEQNLVVLSAMSGTTNSLIEISDYLYKQNLEGALTCINKLQDKYLGHIAELYSTDEYKALTTKVVGEIFDRIRSCAKTDFTSREERIIVAQGEMLSTNMVTNYLLEQGHNVQLLPALEFMRTNADKEPDLKYIKEHAELVLAQYPNKDIYITQGFICLNVDGEVDNLQRGGSDYTASLLGAAIGASEIQIWTDIDGMHNNDPRFVENTTPVSHLHFVEAAELAYFGAKILHPTCIQPAQYANIPVRLLNTMDPIAPGTTISNITEHRKIKAVAAKDNIIAINITSTRMLLAYGFLRRVFEVFEKYKTSIDMICTSEVGVSMSIDDRTNLIPILNELKKFGVVEVDDNMCIICVVGDLDWRNVGFESIAAQALKDIPVRMISYGGSNHNISFLISASDKQRALRSLSDYLFK
;
A
#
# COMPACT_ATOMS: atom_id res chain seq x y z
N MET A 1 12.48 -8.19 6.32
CA MET A 1 12.61 -6.72 6.09
C MET A 1 12.12 -6.37 4.69
N LYS A 2 11.47 -5.20 4.49
CA LYS A 2 11.12 -4.71 3.15
C LYS A 2 11.60 -3.27 2.97
N PHE A 3 12.20 -2.98 1.81
CA PHE A 3 12.66 -1.63 1.48
C PHE A 3 11.95 -1.11 0.24
N GLY A 4 11.40 0.11 0.35
CA GLY A 4 10.72 0.80 -0.73
C GLY A 4 11.66 1.33 -1.82
N GLY A 5 11.09 1.76 -2.95
CA GLY A 5 11.87 2.28 -4.08
C GLY A 5 12.71 3.52 -3.74
N THR A 6 12.25 4.36 -2.82
CA THR A 6 13.02 5.50 -2.29
C THR A 6 14.22 5.04 -1.47
N SER A 7 14.10 3.95 -0.73
CA SER A 7 15.18 3.38 0.09
C SER A 7 16.33 2.78 -0.75
N VAL A 8 16.04 2.32 -1.97
CA VAL A 8 17.04 1.76 -2.90
C VAL A 8 17.23 2.63 -4.16
N GLY A 9 16.78 3.87 -4.12
CA GLY A 9 16.67 4.74 -5.30
C GLY A 9 17.99 5.30 -5.85
N THR A 10 19.08 5.18 -5.13
CA THR A 10 20.41 5.60 -5.55
C THR A 10 21.50 4.63 -5.05
N PRO A 11 22.70 4.60 -5.65
CA PRO A 11 23.81 3.78 -5.17
C PRO A 11 24.14 4.01 -3.69
N GLN A 12 24.14 5.27 -3.23
CA GLN A 12 24.40 5.57 -1.83
C GLN A 12 23.33 4.98 -0.90
N ARG A 13 22.05 5.09 -1.27
CA ARG A 13 20.95 4.50 -0.50
C ARG A 13 21.00 2.97 -0.46
N MET A 14 21.41 2.33 -1.57
CA MET A 14 21.65 0.88 -1.55
C MET A 14 22.75 0.51 -0.56
N LYS A 15 23.85 1.28 -0.50
CA LYS A 15 24.92 1.10 0.49
C LYS A 15 24.41 1.28 1.93
N ASP A 16 23.51 2.23 2.15
CA ASP A 16 22.93 2.46 3.48
C ASP A 16 21.93 1.36 3.86
N VAL A 17 21.13 0.85 2.94
CA VAL A 17 20.28 -0.33 3.17
C VAL A 17 21.13 -1.55 3.52
N VAL A 18 22.25 -1.78 2.84
CA VAL A 18 23.15 -2.89 3.13
C VAL A 18 23.65 -2.84 4.58
N LYS A 19 23.98 -1.67 5.13
CA LYS A 19 24.34 -1.53 6.54
C LYS A 19 23.23 -1.95 7.51
N LEU A 20 21.95 -1.74 7.13
CA LEU A 20 20.80 -2.08 7.96
C LEU A 20 20.50 -3.58 7.96
N ILE A 21 20.77 -4.28 6.86
CA ILE A 21 20.46 -5.70 6.71
C ILE A 21 21.65 -6.61 7.09
N THR A 22 22.81 -6.02 7.42
CA THR A 22 24.02 -6.71 7.87
C THR A 22 24.23 -6.53 9.38
N ASP A 23 23.16 -6.59 10.15
CA ASP A 23 23.13 -6.39 11.61
C ASP A 23 23.60 -7.62 12.42
N GLY A 24 23.88 -8.72 11.74
CA GLY A 24 24.30 -9.99 12.37
C GLY A 24 23.17 -10.98 12.59
N GLU A 25 21.93 -10.59 12.33
CA GLU A 25 20.77 -11.49 12.35
C GLU A 25 20.51 -12.11 10.97
N GLN A 26 19.77 -13.21 10.92
CA GLN A 26 19.33 -13.80 9.65
C GLN A 26 18.16 -13.01 9.09
N ASN A 27 18.36 -12.41 7.91
CA ASN A 27 17.37 -11.52 7.30
C ASN A 27 16.85 -12.04 5.95
N LEU A 28 15.51 -12.05 5.79
CA LEU A 28 14.87 -12.16 4.49
C LEU A 28 14.43 -10.76 4.05
N VAL A 29 14.99 -10.29 2.95
CA VAL A 29 14.87 -8.89 2.48
C VAL A 29 14.11 -8.84 1.18
N VAL A 30 12.98 -8.14 1.19
CA VAL A 30 12.14 -7.87 0.02
C VAL A 30 12.46 -6.49 -0.52
N LEU A 31 12.86 -6.38 -1.77
CA LEU A 31 13.17 -5.10 -2.42
C LEU A 31 12.13 -4.73 -3.47
N SER A 32 11.77 -3.46 -3.50
CA SER A 32 11.02 -2.84 -4.59
C SER A 32 11.96 -2.42 -5.73
N ALA A 33 11.40 -2.15 -6.89
CA ALA A 33 12.11 -1.43 -7.95
C ALA A 33 12.67 -0.10 -7.44
N MET A 34 13.78 0.35 -8.00
CA MET A 34 14.34 1.67 -7.71
C MET A 34 13.33 2.78 -8.04
N SER A 35 13.35 3.86 -7.25
CA SER A 35 12.47 5.01 -7.45
C SER A 35 12.47 5.50 -8.91
N GLY A 36 11.26 5.66 -9.46
CA GLY A 36 11.02 6.09 -10.84
C GLY A 36 11.13 4.99 -11.89
N THR A 37 11.69 3.81 -11.57
CA THR A 37 11.83 2.70 -12.54
C THR A 37 10.49 2.17 -12.99
N THR A 38 9.57 1.88 -12.06
CA THR A 38 8.22 1.38 -12.38
C THR A 38 7.49 2.33 -13.32
N ASN A 39 7.56 3.65 -13.07
CA ASN A 39 6.95 4.65 -13.94
C ASN A 39 7.54 4.62 -15.36
N SER A 40 8.87 4.49 -15.48
CA SER A 40 9.52 4.38 -16.80
C SER A 40 9.13 3.09 -17.53
N LEU A 41 8.97 1.96 -16.80
CA LEU A 41 8.53 0.70 -17.40
C LEU A 41 7.06 0.76 -17.85
N ILE A 42 6.20 1.45 -17.12
CA ILE A 42 4.81 1.72 -17.53
C ILE A 42 4.81 2.64 -18.76
N GLU A 43 5.62 3.69 -18.78
CA GLU A 43 5.74 4.60 -19.93
C GLU A 43 6.20 3.84 -21.20
N ILE A 44 7.16 2.90 -21.06
CA ILE A 44 7.57 2.01 -22.16
C ILE A 44 6.39 1.19 -22.67
N SER A 45 5.59 0.62 -21.76
CA SER A 45 4.39 -0.15 -22.09
C SER A 45 3.33 0.71 -22.80
N ASP A 46 3.12 1.94 -22.36
CA ASP A 46 2.22 2.91 -22.99
C ASP A 46 2.64 3.25 -24.44
N TYR A 47 3.94 3.40 -24.69
CA TYR A 47 4.44 3.58 -26.05
C TYR A 47 4.17 2.35 -26.92
N LEU A 48 4.37 1.16 -26.38
CA LEU A 48 4.15 -0.10 -27.10
C LEU A 48 2.66 -0.34 -27.41
N TYR A 49 1.74 -0.04 -26.49
CA TYR A 49 0.30 -0.07 -26.77
C TYR A 49 -0.11 0.88 -27.89
N LYS A 50 0.58 2.03 -28.01
CA LYS A 50 0.37 3.01 -29.08
C LYS A 50 1.16 2.69 -30.35
N GLN A 51 1.82 1.52 -30.43
CA GLN A 51 2.68 1.10 -31.54
C GLN A 51 3.82 2.10 -31.85
N ASN A 52 4.24 2.87 -30.86
CA ASN A 52 5.35 3.82 -30.97
C ASN A 52 6.66 3.15 -30.51
N LEU A 53 7.23 2.33 -31.37
CA LEU A 53 8.47 1.60 -31.08
C LEU A 53 9.67 2.51 -30.83
N GLU A 54 9.76 3.63 -31.56
CA GLU A 54 10.87 4.59 -31.41
C GLU A 54 10.84 5.25 -30.02
N GLY A 55 9.66 5.69 -29.56
CA GLY A 55 9.47 6.22 -28.20
C GLY A 55 9.82 5.20 -27.13
N ALA A 56 9.36 3.96 -27.30
CA ALA A 56 9.67 2.88 -26.39
C ALA A 56 11.18 2.60 -26.29
N LEU A 57 11.87 2.48 -27.43
CA LEU A 57 13.31 2.23 -27.46
C LEU A 57 14.11 3.40 -26.86
N THR A 58 13.68 4.64 -27.09
CA THR A 58 14.30 5.82 -26.48
C THR A 58 14.19 5.77 -24.95
N CYS A 59 13.02 5.43 -24.43
CA CYS A 59 12.79 5.31 -22.98
C CYS A 59 13.59 4.15 -22.38
N ILE A 60 13.65 2.99 -23.06
CA ILE A 60 14.47 1.84 -22.67
C ILE A 60 15.94 2.21 -22.57
N ASN A 61 16.51 2.87 -23.60
CA ASN A 61 17.91 3.25 -23.61
C ASN A 61 18.23 4.24 -22.49
N LYS A 62 17.39 5.27 -22.29
CA LYS A 62 17.53 6.23 -21.18
C LYS A 62 17.52 5.55 -19.82
N LEU A 63 16.62 4.59 -19.62
CA LEU A 63 16.57 3.84 -18.39
C LEU A 63 17.81 2.96 -18.19
N GLN A 64 18.28 2.28 -19.25
CA GLN A 64 19.49 1.48 -19.20
C GLN A 64 20.74 2.32 -18.88
N ASP A 65 20.90 3.48 -19.51
CA ASP A 65 22.02 4.39 -19.25
C ASP A 65 22.03 4.84 -17.77
N LYS A 66 20.86 5.11 -17.19
CA LYS A 66 20.73 5.39 -15.76
C LYS A 66 21.29 4.24 -14.92
N TYR A 67 20.91 3.00 -15.22
CA TYR A 67 21.39 1.83 -14.46
C TYR A 67 22.89 1.59 -14.65
N LEU A 68 23.44 1.80 -15.83
CA LEU A 68 24.89 1.73 -16.08
C LEU A 68 25.67 2.78 -15.26
N GLY A 69 25.14 4.01 -15.18
CA GLY A 69 25.68 5.03 -14.28
C GLY A 69 25.67 4.62 -12.82
N HIS A 70 24.54 4.03 -12.35
CA HIS A 70 24.44 3.53 -10.98
C HIS A 70 25.40 2.37 -10.69
N ILE A 71 25.65 1.47 -11.65
CA ILE A 71 26.63 0.39 -11.52
C ILE A 71 28.03 0.97 -11.34
N ALA A 72 28.41 1.98 -12.13
CA ALA A 72 29.72 2.61 -12.03
C ALA A 72 29.98 3.23 -10.65
N GLU A 73 28.94 3.77 -9.99
CA GLU A 73 29.02 4.40 -8.67
C GLU A 73 28.90 3.40 -7.50
N LEU A 74 28.13 2.30 -7.70
CA LEU A 74 27.82 1.34 -6.64
C LEU A 74 29.03 0.45 -6.32
N TYR A 75 29.63 -0.14 -7.35
CA TYR A 75 30.70 -1.13 -7.20
C TYR A 75 32.09 -0.49 -7.23
N SER A 76 33.01 -1.06 -6.46
CA SER A 76 34.41 -0.66 -6.40
C SER A 76 35.29 -1.47 -7.36
N THR A 77 34.95 -2.75 -7.59
CA THR A 77 35.75 -3.69 -8.39
C THR A 77 35.24 -3.80 -9.81
N ASP A 78 36.16 -3.96 -10.77
CA ASP A 78 35.80 -4.13 -12.18
C ASP A 78 35.10 -5.47 -12.45
N GLU A 79 35.38 -6.49 -11.62
CA GLU A 79 34.71 -7.79 -11.69
C GLU A 79 33.20 -7.67 -11.46
N TYR A 80 32.77 -7.04 -10.37
CA TYR A 80 31.35 -6.90 -10.05
C TYR A 80 30.66 -5.84 -10.92
N LYS A 81 31.37 -4.83 -11.40
CA LYS A 81 30.86 -3.93 -12.45
C LYS A 81 30.52 -4.70 -13.72
N ALA A 82 31.46 -5.51 -14.21
CA ALA A 82 31.25 -6.31 -15.43
C ALA A 82 30.14 -7.34 -15.26
N LEU A 83 30.13 -8.08 -14.14
CA LEU A 83 29.10 -9.06 -13.80
C LEU A 83 27.71 -8.41 -13.80
N THR A 84 27.55 -7.30 -13.08
CA THR A 84 26.23 -6.62 -12.94
C THR A 84 25.81 -5.95 -14.24
N THR A 85 26.75 -5.37 -14.99
CA THR A 85 26.46 -4.83 -16.34
C THR A 85 25.90 -5.92 -17.27
N LYS A 86 26.46 -7.12 -17.24
CA LYS A 86 25.95 -8.24 -18.02
C LYS A 86 24.52 -8.62 -17.62
N VAL A 87 24.26 -8.80 -16.32
CA VAL A 87 22.93 -9.16 -15.81
C VAL A 87 21.90 -8.08 -16.14
N VAL A 88 22.23 -6.83 -15.94
CA VAL A 88 21.36 -5.69 -16.29
C VAL A 88 21.11 -5.65 -17.79
N GLY A 89 22.14 -5.89 -18.61
CA GLY A 89 22.01 -6.00 -20.07
C GLY A 89 20.99 -7.07 -20.49
N GLU A 90 21.07 -8.28 -19.92
CA GLU A 90 20.14 -9.38 -20.18
C GLU A 90 18.69 -9.02 -19.79
N ILE A 91 18.50 -8.28 -18.70
CA ILE A 91 17.17 -7.78 -18.27
C ILE A 91 16.62 -6.78 -19.30
N PHE A 92 17.45 -5.82 -19.77
CA PHE A 92 17.02 -4.86 -20.80
C PHE A 92 16.78 -5.52 -22.15
N ASP A 93 17.52 -6.56 -22.51
CA ASP A 93 17.28 -7.34 -23.73
C ASP A 93 15.94 -8.11 -23.66
N ARG A 94 15.55 -8.57 -22.47
CA ARG A 94 14.22 -9.14 -22.23
C ARG A 94 13.12 -8.09 -22.44
N ILE A 95 13.29 -6.85 -21.94
CA ILE A 95 12.36 -5.74 -22.18
C ILE A 95 12.24 -5.49 -23.70
N ARG A 96 13.37 -5.40 -24.42
CA ARG A 96 13.39 -5.22 -25.88
C ARG A 96 12.72 -6.38 -26.63
N SER A 97 12.82 -7.59 -26.14
CA SER A 97 12.16 -8.75 -26.76
C SER A 97 10.64 -8.64 -26.72
N CYS A 98 10.06 -8.12 -25.64
CA CYS A 98 8.62 -7.85 -25.53
C CYS A 98 8.15 -6.80 -26.55
N ALA A 99 9.01 -5.88 -26.96
CA ALA A 99 8.68 -4.86 -27.96
C ALA A 99 8.62 -5.39 -29.39
N LYS A 100 9.07 -6.63 -29.64
CA LYS A 100 9.10 -7.26 -30.98
C LYS A 100 7.88 -8.15 -31.26
N THR A 101 7.01 -8.36 -30.27
CA THR A 101 5.82 -9.22 -30.35
C THR A 101 4.55 -8.38 -30.35
N ASP A 102 3.40 -9.00 -30.60
CA ASP A 102 2.12 -8.36 -30.32
C ASP A 102 2.05 -8.01 -28.85
N PHE A 103 1.95 -6.70 -28.54
CA PHE A 103 2.02 -6.21 -27.19
C PHE A 103 0.66 -6.31 -26.49
N THR A 104 0.62 -7.06 -25.42
CA THR A 104 -0.59 -7.31 -24.63
C THR A 104 -0.32 -7.05 -23.14
N SER A 105 -1.34 -7.18 -22.31
CA SER A 105 -1.19 -7.07 -20.85
C SER A 105 -0.25 -8.13 -20.25
N ARG A 106 0.06 -9.20 -20.98
CA ARG A 106 1.04 -10.21 -20.59
C ARG A 106 2.46 -9.64 -20.70
N GLU A 107 2.80 -9.05 -21.85
CA GLU A 107 4.11 -8.43 -22.09
C GLU A 107 4.32 -7.24 -21.17
N GLU A 108 3.28 -6.43 -20.90
CA GLU A 108 3.32 -5.35 -19.92
C GLU A 108 3.73 -5.86 -18.53
N ARG A 109 3.08 -6.92 -18.02
CA ARG A 109 3.45 -7.50 -16.71
C ARG A 109 4.89 -7.99 -16.68
N ILE A 110 5.38 -8.61 -17.76
CA ILE A 110 6.78 -9.02 -17.88
C ILE A 110 7.71 -7.81 -17.83
N ILE A 111 7.41 -6.72 -18.55
CA ILE A 111 8.22 -5.50 -18.55
C ILE A 111 8.24 -4.88 -17.15
N VAL A 112 7.08 -4.69 -16.53
CA VAL A 112 6.98 -4.04 -15.21
C VAL A 112 7.72 -4.84 -14.14
N ALA A 113 7.69 -6.18 -14.20
CA ALA A 113 8.42 -7.03 -13.27
C ALA A 113 9.96 -6.88 -13.34
N GLN A 114 10.50 -6.32 -14.43
CA GLN A 114 11.96 -6.14 -14.53
C GLN A 114 12.50 -5.09 -13.55
N GLY A 115 11.67 -4.22 -13.02
CA GLY A 115 12.10 -3.21 -12.05
C GLY A 115 12.68 -3.82 -10.77
N GLU A 116 11.99 -4.79 -10.20
CA GLU A 116 12.42 -5.53 -9.01
C GLU A 116 13.58 -6.48 -9.32
N MET A 117 13.60 -7.06 -10.52
CA MET A 117 14.73 -7.87 -10.97
C MET A 117 16.03 -7.06 -11.04
N LEU A 118 15.97 -5.82 -11.54
CA LEU A 118 17.12 -4.91 -11.60
C LEU A 118 17.64 -4.57 -10.19
N SER A 119 16.78 -4.11 -9.29
CA SER A 119 17.20 -3.67 -7.94
C SER A 119 17.75 -4.81 -7.10
N THR A 120 17.11 -5.98 -7.11
CA THR A 120 17.53 -7.14 -6.31
C THR A 120 18.87 -7.70 -6.78
N ASN A 121 19.11 -7.79 -8.11
CA ASN A 121 20.41 -8.23 -8.62
C ASN A 121 21.52 -7.24 -8.24
N MET A 122 21.26 -5.92 -8.35
CA MET A 122 22.26 -4.92 -7.97
C MET A 122 22.64 -5.02 -6.49
N VAL A 123 21.66 -5.09 -5.58
CA VAL A 123 21.94 -5.17 -4.14
C VAL A 123 22.61 -6.50 -3.78
N THR A 124 22.19 -7.62 -4.38
CA THR A 124 22.80 -8.93 -4.15
C THR A 124 24.26 -8.95 -4.57
N ASN A 125 24.56 -8.47 -5.78
CA ASN A 125 25.94 -8.42 -6.26
C ASN A 125 26.81 -7.46 -5.44
N TYR A 126 26.25 -6.37 -4.92
CA TYR A 126 26.98 -5.48 -4.02
C TYR A 126 27.29 -6.17 -2.67
N LEU A 127 26.34 -6.90 -2.10
CA LEU A 127 26.57 -7.71 -0.89
C LEU A 127 27.68 -8.76 -1.11
N LEU A 128 27.67 -9.44 -2.27
CA LEU A 128 28.73 -10.40 -2.64
C LEU A 128 30.08 -9.70 -2.80
N GLU A 129 30.16 -8.51 -3.43
CA GLU A 129 31.39 -7.72 -3.51
C GLU A 129 31.94 -7.37 -2.12
N GLN A 130 31.05 -7.10 -1.15
CA GLN A 130 31.45 -6.81 0.23
C GLN A 130 31.78 -8.08 1.05
N GLY A 131 31.66 -9.27 0.46
CA GLY A 131 32.00 -10.55 1.11
C GLY A 131 30.91 -11.11 2.03
N HIS A 132 29.66 -10.62 1.92
CA HIS A 132 28.55 -11.12 2.72
C HIS A 132 28.02 -12.46 2.20
N ASN A 133 27.54 -13.29 3.12
CA ASN A 133 26.94 -14.60 2.84
C ASN A 133 25.46 -14.43 2.46
N VAL A 134 25.20 -14.02 1.21
CA VAL A 134 23.88 -13.70 0.68
C VAL A 134 23.40 -14.70 -0.37
N GLN A 135 22.08 -14.84 -0.52
CA GLN A 135 21.42 -15.58 -1.59
C GLN A 135 20.27 -14.79 -2.18
N LEU A 136 20.24 -14.65 -3.51
CA LEU A 136 19.07 -14.16 -4.24
C LEU A 136 18.08 -15.31 -4.44
N LEU A 137 16.84 -15.12 -3.99
CA LEU A 137 15.73 -16.05 -4.15
C LEU A 137 14.77 -15.49 -5.21
N PRO A 138 14.56 -16.17 -6.35
CA PRO A 138 13.62 -15.71 -7.36
C PRO A 138 12.17 -15.77 -6.85
N ALA A 139 11.50 -14.65 -6.73
CA ALA A 139 10.12 -14.60 -6.21
C ALA A 139 9.14 -15.46 -7.03
N LEU A 140 9.37 -15.60 -8.33
CA LEU A 140 8.52 -16.44 -9.21
C LEU A 140 8.57 -17.94 -8.89
N GLU A 141 9.50 -18.40 -8.05
CA GLU A 141 9.55 -19.80 -7.61
C GLU A 141 8.55 -20.09 -6.47
N PHE A 142 8.12 -19.07 -5.72
CA PHE A 142 7.25 -19.26 -4.55
C PHE A 142 6.10 -18.26 -4.44
N MET A 143 6.11 -17.15 -5.16
CA MET A 143 5.00 -16.19 -5.15
C MET A 143 3.99 -16.53 -6.24
N ARG A 144 2.73 -16.79 -5.85
CA ARG A 144 1.66 -17.15 -6.77
C ARG A 144 0.31 -16.61 -6.31
N THR A 145 -0.55 -16.24 -7.28
CA THR A 145 -1.95 -15.93 -7.07
C THR A 145 -2.85 -17.08 -7.54
N ASN A 146 -4.03 -17.21 -6.93
CA ASN A 146 -5.09 -18.14 -7.31
C ASN A 146 -5.94 -17.59 -8.47
N ALA A 147 -7.02 -18.31 -8.84
CA ALA A 147 -7.93 -17.92 -9.91
C ALA A 147 -8.68 -16.60 -9.65
N ASP A 148 -8.85 -16.22 -8.38
CA ASP A 148 -9.49 -14.96 -7.97
C ASP A 148 -8.48 -13.79 -7.92
N LYS A 149 -7.23 -14.03 -8.37
CA LYS A 149 -6.09 -13.10 -8.28
C LYS A 149 -5.68 -12.71 -6.87
N GLU A 150 -6.08 -13.51 -5.88
CA GLU A 150 -5.63 -13.38 -4.50
C GLU A 150 -4.40 -14.25 -4.26
N PRO A 151 -3.49 -13.91 -3.31
CA PRO A 151 -2.33 -14.73 -2.99
C PRO A 151 -2.71 -16.15 -2.59
N ASP A 152 -2.06 -17.14 -3.19
CA ASP A 152 -2.20 -18.55 -2.82
C ASP A 152 -1.32 -18.84 -1.58
N LEU A 153 -1.87 -18.59 -0.39
CA LEU A 153 -1.11 -18.68 0.87
C LEU A 153 -0.49 -20.04 1.11
N LYS A 154 -1.18 -21.13 0.70
CA LYS A 154 -0.68 -22.49 0.86
C LYS A 154 0.53 -22.71 -0.04
N TYR A 155 0.40 -22.37 -1.33
CA TYR A 155 1.47 -22.48 -2.30
C TYR A 155 2.69 -21.66 -1.88
N ILE A 156 2.47 -20.40 -1.49
CA ILE A 156 3.55 -19.50 -1.07
C ILE A 156 4.32 -20.11 0.10
N LYS A 157 3.62 -20.61 1.13
CA LYS A 157 4.26 -21.23 2.29
C LYS A 157 5.10 -22.45 1.91
N GLU A 158 4.49 -23.43 1.23
CA GLU A 158 5.16 -24.68 0.86
C GLU A 158 6.39 -24.44 -0.03
N HIS A 159 6.28 -23.52 -1.00
CA HIS A 159 7.37 -23.26 -1.93
C HIS A 159 8.46 -22.34 -1.36
N ALA A 160 8.11 -21.37 -0.53
CA ALA A 160 9.10 -20.56 0.17
C ALA A 160 9.98 -21.43 1.11
N GLU A 161 9.36 -22.36 1.85
CA GLU A 161 10.09 -23.32 2.69
C GLU A 161 11.02 -24.22 1.84
N LEU A 162 10.54 -24.72 0.69
CA LEU A 162 11.34 -25.54 -0.22
C LEU A 162 12.54 -24.78 -0.81
N VAL A 163 12.34 -23.54 -1.25
CA VAL A 163 13.40 -22.71 -1.82
C VAL A 163 14.44 -22.32 -0.75
N LEU A 164 14.01 -21.94 0.45
CA LEU A 164 14.92 -21.66 1.56
C LEU A 164 15.74 -22.87 1.96
N ALA A 165 15.15 -24.07 1.96
CA ALA A 165 15.85 -25.31 2.29
C ALA A 165 16.98 -25.67 1.30
N GLN A 166 16.94 -25.15 0.06
CA GLN A 166 18.03 -25.36 -0.92
C GLN A 166 19.29 -24.55 -0.58
N TYR A 167 19.13 -23.47 0.19
CA TYR A 167 20.24 -22.56 0.55
C TYR A 167 20.37 -22.40 2.07
N PRO A 168 20.64 -23.48 2.80
CA PRO A 168 20.78 -23.39 4.26
C PRO A 168 21.98 -22.52 4.64
N ASN A 169 21.94 -21.95 5.84
CA ASN A 169 23.05 -21.21 6.44
C ASN A 169 23.47 -19.93 5.68
N LYS A 170 22.53 -19.26 5.03
CA LYS A 170 22.75 -17.90 4.56
C LYS A 170 22.35 -16.89 5.64
N ASP A 171 23.11 -15.83 5.75
CA ASP A 171 22.82 -14.75 6.68
C ASP A 171 21.74 -13.83 6.11
N ILE A 172 21.77 -13.64 4.79
CA ILE A 172 20.87 -12.72 4.09
C ILE A 172 20.25 -13.44 2.89
N TYR A 173 18.92 -13.37 2.79
CA TYR A 173 18.17 -13.74 1.61
C TYR A 173 17.56 -12.50 0.99
N ILE A 174 17.76 -12.27 -0.31
CA ILE A 174 17.17 -11.17 -1.06
C ILE A 174 16.10 -11.73 -2.00
N THR A 175 14.94 -11.06 -2.10
CA THR A 175 13.91 -11.43 -3.07
C THR A 175 13.19 -10.21 -3.63
N GLN A 176 12.54 -10.39 -4.77
CA GLN A 176 11.72 -9.38 -5.41
C GLN A 176 10.39 -9.22 -4.66
N GLY A 177 10.00 -7.98 -4.42
CA GLY A 177 8.64 -7.66 -4.06
C GLY A 177 7.71 -7.59 -5.28
N PHE A 178 6.40 -7.45 -5.06
CA PHE A 178 5.39 -7.15 -6.06
C PHE A 178 5.12 -8.25 -7.11
N ILE A 179 6.13 -8.93 -7.63
CA ILE A 179 5.99 -9.91 -8.71
C ILE A 179 5.56 -11.29 -8.22
N CYS A 180 4.76 -11.98 -9.01
CA CYS A 180 4.29 -13.34 -8.73
C CYS A 180 4.00 -14.10 -10.04
N LEU A 181 3.64 -15.37 -9.94
CA LEU A 181 2.96 -16.09 -11.01
C LEU A 181 1.45 -16.05 -10.83
N ASN A 182 0.69 -16.07 -11.91
CA ASN A 182 -0.74 -16.35 -11.88
C ASN A 182 -1.00 -17.87 -11.84
N VAL A 183 -2.27 -18.27 -11.82
CA VAL A 183 -2.69 -19.68 -11.81
C VAL A 183 -2.21 -20.44 -13.04
N ASP A 184 -2.00 -19.78 -14.16
CA ASP A 184 -1.54 -20.36 -15.43
C ASP A 184 0.00 -20.44 -15.51
N GLY A 185 0.71 -20.01 -14.48
CA GLY A 185 2.18 -19.98 -14.44
C GLY A 185 2.80 -18.81 -15.24
N GLU A 186 2.02 -17.80 -15.59
CA GLU A 186 2.51 -16.59 -16.24
C GLU A 186 2.91 -15.53 -15.23
N VAL A 187 3.86 -14.67 -15.60
CA VAL A 187 4.26 -13.52 -14.77
C VAL A 187 3.07 -12.58 -14.55
N ASP A 188 2.81 -12.29 -13.30
CA ASP A 188 1.78 -11.36 -12.85
C ASP A 188 2.29 -10.51 -11.66
N ASN A 189 1.48 -9.61 -11.18
CA ASN A 189 1.83 -8.67 -10.14
C ASN A 189 0.78 -8.71 -9.02
N LEU A 190 1.21 -8.58 -7.78
CA LEU A 190 0.32 -8.32 -6.66
C LEU A 190 -0.27 -6.91 -6.82
N GLN A 191 -1.58 -6.82 -7.05
CA GLN A 191 -2.22 -5.58 -7.52
C GLN A 191 -2.20 -4.44 -6.49
N ARG A 192 -2.28 -4.74 -5.18
CA ARG A 192 -2.36 -3.73 -4.13
C ARG A 192 -1.25 -3.94 -3.10
N GLY A 193 -0.61 -2.83 -2.70
CA GLY A 193 0.45 -2.84 -1.70
C GLY A 193 1.76 -3.49 -2.13
N GLY A 194 1.80 -4.10 -3.32
CA GLY A 194 3.02 -4.57 -3.99
C GLY A 194 4.01 -5.29 -3.07
N SER A 195 5.17 -4.68 -2.88
CA SER A 195 6.27 -5.26 -2.09
C SER A 195 5.98 -5.35 -0.59
N ASP A 196 5.12 -4.47 -0.02
CA ASP A 196 4.71 -4.56 1.38
C ASP A 196 3.89 -5.83 1.61
N TYR A 197 3.02 -6.15 0.64
CA TYR A 197 2.22 -7.36 0.67
C TYR A 197 3.10 -8.61 0.55
N THR A 198 4.09 -8.60 -0.35
CA THR A 198 5.09 -9.68 -0.45
C THR A 198 5.79 -9.92 0.88
N ALA A 199 6.23 -8.85 1.56
CA ALA A 199 6.91 -8.99 2.85
C ALA A 199 6.01 -9.59 3.94
N SER A 200 4.75 -9.17 3.98
CA SER A 200 3.78 -9.69 4.93
C SER A 200 3.43 -11.16 4.66
N LEU A 201 3.23 -11.53 3.40
CA LEU A 201 2.97 -12.91 2.98
C LEU A 201 4.14 -13.82 3.31
N LEU A 202 5.36 -13.42 2.98
CA LEU A 202 6.56 -14.20 3.27
C LEU A 202 6.85 -14.27 4.78
N GLY A 203 6.73 -13.15 5.49
CA GLY A 203 6.88 -13.14 6.94
C GLY A 203 5.94 -14.11 7.63
N ALA A 204 4.66 -14.15 7.20
CA ALA A 204 3.68 -15.11 7.70
C ALA A 204 4.00 -16.55 7.29
N ALA A 205 4.45 -16.77 6.04
CA ALA A 205 4.79 -18.10 5.51
C ALA A 205 5.94 -18.76 6.26
N ILE A 206 6.99 -18.00 6.57
CA ILE A 206 8.21 -18.51 7.24
C ILE A 206 8.15 -18.42 8.77
N GLY A 207 7.07 -17.86 9.35
CA GLY A 207 6.96 -17.65 10.79
C GLY A 207 8.00 -16.66 11.33
N ALA A 208 8.21 -15.54 10.64
CA ALA A 208 9.18 -14.52 11.04
C ALA A 208 8.87 -13.98 12.45
N SER A 209 9.89 -13.58 13.18
CA SER A 209 9.74 -12.96 14.51
C SER A 209 9.09 -11.58 14.41
N GLU A 210 9.37 -10.86 13.32
CA GLU A 210 8.87 -9.52 13.06
C GLU A 210 8.92 -9.22 11.55
N ILE A 211 8.04 -8.34 11.06
CA ILE A 211 8.07 -7.81 9.70
C ILE A 211 8.40 -6.33 9.76
N GLN A 212 9.48 -5.92 9.13
CA GLN A 212 9.91 -4.52 9.10
C GLN A 212 9.62 -3.91 7.72
N ILE A 213 8.87 -2.81 7.69
CA ILE A 213 8.60 -2.02 6.49
C ILE A 213 9.38 -0.71 6.60
N TRP A 214 10.45 -0.62 5.82
CA TRP A 214 11.33 0.53 5.75
C TRP A 214 10.89 1.47 4.64
N THR A 215 10.66 2.74 5.00
CA THR A 215 10.18 3.80 4.13
C THR A 215 10.96 5.10 4.38
N ASP A 216 10.51 6.23 3.85
CA ASP A 216 11.13 7.55 4.01
C ASP A 216 10.46 8.42 5.07
N ILE A 217 9.62 7.82 5.92
CA ILE A 217 8.94 8.47 7.04
C ILE A 217 9.14 7.67 8.33
N ASP A 218 9.09 8.35 9.47
CA ASP A 218 9.39 7.83 10.80
C ASP A 218 8.21 7.09 11.48
N GLY A 219 7.28 6.55 10.72
CA GLY A 219 6.11 5.83 11.19
C GLY A 219 4.79 6.53 10.87
N MET A 220 3.69 6.01 11.41
CA MET A 220 2.38 6.65 11.33
C MET A 220 2.30 7.80 12.35
N HIS A 221 1.89 8.97 11.89
CA HIS A 221 1.70 10.13 12.76
C HIS A 221 0.26 10.24 13.29
N ASN A 222 0.11 10.89 14.42
CA ASN A 222 -1.19 11.17 15.03
C ASN A 222 -2.07 12.13 14.20
N ASN A 223 -1.48 12.81 13.21
CA ASN A 223 -2.17 13.65 12.22
C ASN A 223 -1.29 13.82 10.97
N ASP A 224 -1.82 14.44 9.93
CA ASP A 224 -1.09 14.69 8.69
C ASP A 224 -0.14 15.88 8.84
N PRO A 225 1.19 15.69 8.78
CA PRO A 225 2.18 16.76 8.94
C PRO A 225 2.10 17.86 7.86
N ARG A 226 1.44 17.60 6.75
CA ARG A 226 1.22 18.60 5.68
C ARG A 226 0.22 19.68 6.10
N PHE A 227 -0.64 19.41 7.08
CA PHE A 227 -1.70 20.31 7.53
C PHE A 227 -1.55 20.74 9.00
N VAL A 228 -0.81 19.96 9.80
CA VAL A 228 -0.61 20.17 11.23
C VAL A 228 0.89 20.12 11.54
N GLU A 229 1.44 21.21 12.10
CA GLU A 229 2.88 21.39 12.27
C GLU A 229 3.50 20.49 13.37
N ASN A 230 2.74 20.21 14.44
CA ASN A 230 3.24 19.52 15.63
C ASN A 230 2.68 18.08 15.71
N THR A 231 2.83 17.30 14.65
CA THR A 231 2.46 15.89 14.67
C THR A 231 3.54 15.06 15.35
N THR A 232 3.13 13.98 16.00
CA THR A 232 4.05 13.02 16.64
C THR A 232 3.82 11.62 16.07
N PRO A 233 4.88 10.82 15.91
CA PRO A 233 4.75 9.43 15.55
C PRO A 233 3.94 8.66 16.61
N VAL A 234 3.04 7.79 16.16
CA VAL A 234 2.29 6.88 17.02
C VAL A 234 3.15 5.65 17.25
N SER A 235 3.59 5.44 18.50
CA SER A 235 4.51 4.35 18.84
C SER A 235 3.91 2.96 18.62
N HIS A 236 2.60 2.81 18.86
CA HIS A 236 1.90 1.53 18.76
C HIS A 236 0.48 1.69 18.22
N LEU A 237 0.11 0.80 17.30
CA LEU A 237 -1.24 0.65 16.74
C LEU A 237 -1.69 -0.81 16.81
N HIS A 238 -2.97 -1.02 17.08
CA HIS A 238 -3.59 -2.30 16.80
C HIS A 238 -3.74 -2.47 15.27
N PHE A 239 -3.72 -3.71 14.75
CA PHE A 239 -3.85 -3.97 13.30
C PHE A 239 -5.11 -3.30 12.70
N VAL A 240 -6.23 -3.33 13.42
CA VAL A 240 -7.47 -2.68 12.94
C VAL A 240 -7.33 -1.17 12.91
N GLU A 241 -6.69 -0.55 13.92
CA GLU A 241 -6.43 0.90 13.93
C GLU A 241 -5.54 1.30 12.74
N ALA A 242 -4.48 0.53 12.46
CA ALA A 242 -3.61 0.77 11.32
C ALA A 242 -4.34 0.63 9.97
N ALA A 243 -5.25 -0.34 9.85
CA ALA A 243 -6.07 -0.52 8.66
C ALA A 243 -7.05 0.63 8.44
N GLU A 244 -7.69 1.14 9.50
CA GLU A 244 -8.57 2.30 9.44
C GLU A 244 -7.80 3.56 9.00
N LEU A 245 -6.65 3.84 9.60
CA LEU A 245 -5.81 4.97 9.22
C LEU A 245 -5.35 4.88 7.77
N ALA A 246 -4.93 3.70 7.34
CA ALA A 246 -4.48 3.46 5.96
C ALA A 246 -5.61 3.67 4.93
N TYR A 247 -6.84 3.25 5.26
CA TYR A 247 -8.01 3.44 4.40
C TYR A 247 -8.40 4.91 4.28
N PHE A 248 -8.36 5.65 5.39
CA PHE A 248 -8.79 7.05 5.46
C PHE A 248 -7.68 8.07 5.20
N GLY A 249 -6.53 7.68 4.65
CA GLY A 249 -5.60 8.66 4.08
C GLY A 249 -4.15 8.61 4.56
N ALA A 250 -3.82 7.82 5.57
CA ALA A 250 -2.43 7.56 5.92
C ALA A 250 -1.84 6.58 4.89
N LYS A 251 -1.36 7.10 3.76
CA LYS A 251 -0.87 6.33 2.59
C LYS A 251 0.46 5.59 2.83
N ILE A 252 0.74 5.16 4.05
CA ILE A 252 1.99 4.49 4.42
C ILE A 252 1.92 3.00 4.12
N LEU A 253 0.76 2.39 4.35
CA LEU A 253 0.49 0.97 4.11
C LEU A 253 -0.87 0.80 3.46
N HIS A 254 -1.02 -0.25 2.64
CA HIS A 254 -2.35 -0.67 2.20
C HIS A 254 -2.96 -1.62 3.26
N PRO A 255 -4.25 -1.47 3.65
CA PRO A 255 -4.86 -2.29 4.70
C PRO A 255 -4.72 -3.80 4.49
N THR A 256 -4.84 -4.28 3.25
CA THR A 256 -4.72 -5.71 2.94
C THR A 256 -3.30 -6.25 3.14
N CYS A 257 -2.27 -5.38 3.11
CA CYS A 257 -0.88 -5.81 3.22
C CYS A 257 -0.52 -6.32 4.62
N ILE A 258 -1.24 -5.89 5.65
CA ILE A 258 -0.97 -6.29 7.04
C ILE A 258 -1.80 -7.49 7.50
N GLN A 259 -2.80 -7.92 6.73
CA GLN A 259 -3.66 -9.06 7.11
C GLN A 259 -2.89 -10.37 7.31
N PRO A 260 -1.94 -10.79 6.45
CA PRO A 260 -1.17 -12.01 6.69
C PRO A 260 -0.40 -11.96 8.02
N ALA A 261 0.21 -10.82 8.35
CA ALA A 261 0.89 -10.61 9.62
C ALA A 261 -0.06 -10.68 10.81
N GLN A 262 -1.24 -10.06 10.69
CA GLN A 262 -2.29 -10.10 11.71
C GLN A 262 -2.73 -11.54 12.00
N TYR A 263 -3.05 -12.33 10.97
CA TYR A 263 -3.47 -13.72 11.13
C TYR A 263 -2.38 -14.61 11.70
N ALA A 264 -1.13 -14.37 11.33
CA ALA A 264 0.03 -15.07 11.89
C ALA A 264 0.47 -14.55 13.27
N ASN A 265 -0.17 -13.48 13.78
CA ASN A 265 0.20 -12.79 15.02
C ASN A 265 1.67 -12.33 15.05
N ILE A 266 2.16 -11.84 13.91
CA ILE A 266 3.53 -11.33 13.75
C ILE A 266 3.48 -9.80 13.78
N PRO A 267 4.24 -9.11 14.65
CA PRO A 267 4.26 -7.66 14.69
C PRO A 267 4.87 -7.08 13.39
N VAL A 268 4.32 -5.95 12.97
CA VAL A 268 4.85 -5.17 11.83
C VAL A 268 5.42 -3.86 12.35
N ARG A 269 6.65 -3.53 11.98
CA ARG A 269 7.29 -2.25 12.32
C ARG A 269 7.44 -1.38 11.09
N LEU A 270 7.01 -0.14 11.20
CA LEU A 270 7.23 0.91 10.20
C LEU A 270 8.45 1.72 10.62
N LEU A 271 9.48 1.75 9.79
CA LEU A 271 10.79 2.32 10.12
C LEU A 271 11.26 3.28 9.02
N ASN A 272 12.07 4.25 9.41
CA ASN A 272 12.61 5.24 8.48
C ASN A 272 14.01 4.85 8.01
N THR A 273 14.19 4.64 6.72
CA THR A 273 15.51 4.34 6.12
C THR A 273 16.48 5.52 6.24
N MET A 274 15.94 6.77 6.29
CA MET A 274 16.76 7.99 6.38
C MET A 274 17.12 8.35 7.82
N ASP A 275 16.38 7.81 8.80
CA ASP A 275 16.63 7.95 10.23
C ASP A 275 16.40 6.61 10.94
N PRO A 276 17.35 5.66 10.83
CA PRO A 276 17.19 4.32 11.39
C PRO A 276 17.09 4.26 12.91
N ILE A 277 17.47 5.33 13.61
CA ILE A 277 17.36 5.42 15.07
C ILE A 277 15.99 5.90 15.54
N ALA A 278 15.16 6.42 14.64
CA ALA A 278 13.78 6.76 14.96
C ALA A 278 13.00 5.50 15.39
N PRO A 279 12.19 5.58 16.47
CA PRO A 279 11.50 4.41 17.03
C PRO A 279 10.48 3.79 16.09
N GLY A 280 9.94 4.56 15.14
CA GLY A 280 8.91 4.13 14.20
C GLY A 280 7.57 3.82 14.86
N THR A 281 6.72 3.06 14.14
CA THR A 281 5.43 2.56 14.64
C THR A 281 5.43 1.05 14.67
N THR A 282 5.03 0.45 15.79
CA THR A 282 4.77 -0.99 15.92
C THR A 282 3.28 -1.27 15.75
N ILE A 283 2.92 -2.19 14.86
CA ILE A 283 1.56 -2.64 14.62
C ILE A 283 1.45 -4.09 15.10
N SER A 284 0.53 -4.38 16.03
CA SER A 284 0.36 -5.72 16.58
C SER A 284 -1.09 -5.98 17.04
N ASN A 285 -1.37 -7.14 17.63
CA ASN A 285 -2.68 -7.46 18.23
C ASN A 285 -2.86 -6.92 19.66
N ILE A 286 -1.93 -6.10 20.16
CA ILE A 286 -2.04 -5.47 21.47
C ILE A 286 -2.94 -4.23 21.37
N THR A 287 -3.95 -4.11 22.23
CA THR A 287 -4.82 -2.94 22.32
C THR A 287 -4.38 -2.04 23.49
N GLU A 288 -4.12 -0.78 23.21
CA GLU A 288 -3.96 0.24 24.25
C GLU A 288 -5.32 0.88 24.54
N HIS A 289 -5.92 0.47 25.67
CA HIS A 289 -7.28 0.86 26.00
C HIS A 289 -7.47 2.35 26.24
N ARG A 290 -8.64 2.87 25.83
CA ARG A 290 -9.13 4.24 26.05
C ARG A 290 -8.21 5.33 25.47
N LYS A 291 -7.48 5.03 24.40
CA LYS A 291 -6.62 6.01 23.74
C LYS A 291 -7.11 6.31 22.33
N ILE A 292 -7.27 7.59 22.03
CA ILE A 292 -7.32 8.09 20.66
C ILE A 292 -5.87 8.15 20.15
N LYS A 293 -5.63 7.60 18.97
CA LYS A 293 -4.29 7.41 18.41
C LYS A 293 -3.95 8.44 17.34
N ALA A 294 -4.88 8.64 16.41
CA ALA A 294 -4.61 9.45 15.25
C ALA A 294 -5.89 9.97 14.59
N VAL A 295 -5.71 10.97 13.74
CA VAL A 295 -6.73 11.51 12.85
C VAL A 295 -6.23 11.39 11.41
N ALA A 296 -7.07 10.89 10.52
CA ALA A 296 -6.80 10.81 9.08
C ALA A 296 -7.89 11.54 8.29
N ALA A 297 -7.58 11.92 7.05
CA ALA A 297 -8.54 12.57 6.17
C ALA A 297 -8.50 12.00 4.76
N LYS A 298 -9.68 11.68 4.20
CA LYS A 298 -9.86 11.16 2.83
C LYS A 298 -10.57 12.20 1.99
N ASP A 299 -9.91 12.67 0.95
CA ASP A 299 -10.40 13.67 0.02
C ASP A 299 -11.22 13.06 -1.13
N ASN A 300 -11.77 13.94 -1.98
CA ASN A 300 -12.52 13.60 -3.19
C ASN A 300 -13.79 12.79 -2.95
N ILE A 301 -14.43 12.98 -1.82
CA ILE A 301 -15.65 12.29 -1.45
C ILE A 301 -16.88 12.97 -2.04
N ILE A 302 -17.84 12.15 -2.46
CA ILE A 302 -19.16 12.55 -2.93
C ILE A 302 -20.18 11.96 -1.97
N ALA A 303 -21.04 12.80 -1.40
CA ALA A 303 -22.20 12.32 -0.63
C ALA A 303 -23.41 12.20 -1.55
N ILE A 304 -24.11 11.09 -1.47
CA ILE A 304 -25.34 10.80 -2.20
C ILE A 304 -26.43 10.57 -1.16
N ASN A 305 -27.45 11.40 -1.16
CA ASN A 305 -28.61 11.27 -0.27
C ASN A 305 -29.84 10.85 -1.08
N ILE A 306 -30.53 9.82 -0.64
CA ILE A 306 -31.78 9.32 -1.22
C ILE A 306 -32.87 9.50 -0.18
N THR A 307 -33.87 10.31 -0.50
CA THR A 307 -35.07 10.47 0.33
C THR A 307 -36.27 9.79 -0.35
N SER A 308 -36.93 8.89 0.37
CA SER A 308 -38.06 8.15 -0.18
C SER A 308 -39.07 7.75 0.91
N THR A 309 -40.30 8.19 0.77
CA THR A 309 -41.42 7.71 1.60
C THR A 309 -41.71 6.23 1.38
N ARG A 310 -41.27 5.67 0.23
CA ARG A 310 -41.37 4.21 -0.07
C ARG A 310 -40.42 3.34 0.76
N MET A 311 -39.49 3.96 1.50
CA MET A 311 -38.58 3.27 2.41
C MET A 311 -39.31 2.86 3.71
N LEU A 312 -40.23 3.68 4.15
CA LEU A 312 -41.00 3.44 5.35
C LEU A 312 -41.75 2.11 5.27
N LEU A 313 -41.49 1.21 6.23
CA LEU A 313 -42.08 -0.14 6.30
C LEU A 313 -41.80 -1.03 5.06
N ALA A 314 -40.87 -0.68 4.19
CA ALA A 314 -40.55 -1.44 2.99
C ALA A 314 -39.41 -2.43 3.23
N TYR A 315 -39.67 -3.72 2.98
CA TYR A 315 -38.62 -4.74 2.98
C TYR A 315 -37.77 -4.65 1.70
N GLY A 316 -36.45 -4.80 1.84
CA GLY A 316 -35.52 -4.91 0.74
C GLY A 316 -35.19 -3.59 0.02
N PHE A 317 -35.54 -2.42 0.56
CA PHE A 317 -35.18 -1.14 -0.04
C PHE A 317 -33.67 -0.96 -0.12
N LEU A 318 -32.95 -1.15 1.00
CA LEU A 318 -31.49 -1.04 1.04
C LEU A 318 -30.80 -2.03 0.10
N ARG A 319 -31.29 -3.28 0.02
CA ARG A 319 -30.78 -4.27 -0.92
C ARG A 319 -30.77 -3.71 -2.35
N ARG A 320 -31.90 -3.15 -2.82
CA ARG A 320 -32.00 -2.58 -4.17
C ARG A 320 -31.07 -1.38 -4.40
N VAL A 321 -30.85 -0.59 -3.36
CA VAL A 321 -29.88 0.52 -3.44
C VAL A 321 -28.47 -0.04 -3.58
N PHE A 322 -28.07 -1.03 -2.79
CA PHE A 322 -26.73 -1.63 -2.87
C PHE A 322 -26.50 -2.40 -4.19
N GLU A 323 -27.53 -3.04 -4.76
CA GLU A 323 -27.46 -3.70 -6.08
C GLU A 323 -27.04 -2.71 -7.19
N VAL A 324 -27.40 -1.42 -7.07
CA VAL A 324 -26.93 -0.40 -8.02
C VAL A 324 -25.41 -0.22 -7.91
N PHE A 325 -24.88 -0.08 -6.71
CA PHE A 325 -23.44 0.11 -6.52
C PHE A 325 -22.64 -1.15 -6.90
N GLU A 326 -23.14 -2.34 -6.59
CA GLU A 326 -22.58 -3.63 -7.03
C GLU A 326 -22.50 -3.71 -8.57
N LYS A 327 -23.60 -3.40 -9.26
CA LYS A 327 -23.67 -3.40 -10.72
C LYS A 327 -22.60 -2.54 -11.36
N TYR A 328 -22.33 -1.38 -10.77
CA TYR A 328 -21.33 -0.43 -11.26
C TYR A 328 -19.98 -0.57 -10.59
N LYS A 329 -19.76 -1.63 -9.79
CA LYS A 329 -18.50 -1.94 -9.08
C LYS A 329 -17.95 -0.74 -8.31
N THR A 330 -18.82 0.02 -7.63
CA THR A 330 -18.47 1.24 -6.89
C THR A 330 -18.59 0.97 -5.40
N SER A 331 -17.48 1.18 -4.66
CA SER A 331 -17.43 1.03 -3.21
C SER A 331 -18.14 2.17 -2.50
N ILE A 332 -18.75 1.86 -1.35
CA ILE A 332 -19.34 2.86 -0.44
C ILE A 332 -18.43 2.97 0.78
N ASP A 333 -18.02 4.20 1.14
CA ASP A 333 -17.16 4.45 2.30
C ASP A 333 -17.95 4.60 3.61
N MET A 334 -18.98 5.42 3.61
CA MET A 334 -19.85 5.66 4.76
C MET A 334 -21.31 5.47 4.36
N ILE A 335 -22.12 5.01 5.32
CA ILE A 335 -23.57 4.95 5.18
C ILE A 335 -24.24 5.39 6.48
N CYS A 336 -25.27 6.20 6.34
CA CYS A 336 -26.19 6.55 7.43
C CYS A 336 -27.61 6.39 6.92
N THR A 337 -28.49 5.82 7.75
CA THR A 337 -29.89 5.59 7.38
C THR A 337 -30.84 6.20 8.39
N SER A 338 -32.00 6.64 7.90
CA SER A 338 -33.17 6.98 8.69
C SER A 338 -34.38 6.22 8.17
N GLU A 339 -35.56 6.44 8.72
CA GLU A 339 -36.78 5.76 8.26
C GLU A 339 -37.17 6.11 6.82
N VAL A 340 -36.77 7.28 6.34
CA VAL A 340 -37.16 7.81 5.01
C VAL A 340 -35.98 8.23 4.15
N GLY A 341 -34.75 8.01 4.60
CA GLY A 341 -33.56 8.45 3.88
C GLY A 341 -32.34 7.56 4.07
N VAL A 342 -31.52 7.50 3.04
CA VAL A 342 -30.20 6.85 3.03
C VAL A 342 -29.19 7.83 2.50
N SER A 343 -28.17 8.13 3.30
CA SER A 343 -27.01 8.91 2.88
C SER A 343 -25.79 8.00 2.76
N MET A 344 -25.09 8.09 1.66
CA MET A 344 -23.89 7.27 1.36
C MET A 344 -22.79 8.17 0.85
N SER A 345 -21.54 7.74 1.03
CA SER A 345 -20.38 8.40 0.43
C SER A 345 -19.59 7.45 -0.44
N ILE A 346 -19.04 7.97 -1.55
CA ILE A 346 -18.16 7.28 -2.48
C ILE A 346 -16.97 8.17 -2.82
N ASP A 347 -15.86 7.56 -3.24
CA ASP A 347 -14.64 8.25 -3.70
C ASP A 347 -14.38 8.09 -5.20
N ASP A 348 -15.08 7.18 -5.87
CA ASP A 348 -14.97 6.94 -7.32
C ASP A 348 -16.10 7.62 -8.11
N ARG A 349 -15.71 8.53 -9.02
CA ARG A 349 -16.62 9.26 -9.90
C ARG A 349 -16.93 8.57 -11.22
N THR A 350 -16.22 7.50 -11.56
CA THR A 350 -16.24 6.86 -12.89
C THR A 350 -17.66 6.53 -13.35
N ASN A 351 -18.47 5.98 -12.45
CA ASN A 351 -19.83 5.57 -12.73
C ASN A 351 -20.91 6.41 -12.03
N LEU A 352 -20.58 7.63 -11.56
CA LEU A 352 -21.49 8.46 -10.79
C LEU A 352 -22.82 8.73 -11.54
N ILE A 353 -22.76 9.17 -12.80
CA ILE A 353 -23.97 9.53 -13.57
C ILE A 353 -24.93 8.34 -13.74
N PRO A 354 -24.49 7.15 -14.21
CA PRO A 354 -25.39 6.00 -14.32
C PRO A 354 -25.93 5.54 -12.95
N ILE A 355 -25.13 5.59 -11.89
CA ILE A 355 -25.58 5.30 -10.52
C ILE A 355 -26.72 6.24 -10.12
N LEU A 356 -26.56 7.56 -10.25
CA LEU A 356 -27.57 8.54 -9.90
C LEU A 356 -28.87 8.34 -10.69
N ASN A 357 -28.79 8.00 -12.00
CA ASN A 357 -29.95 7.76 -12.83
C ASN A 357 -30.76 6.52 -12.36
N GLU A 358 -30.11 5.50 -11.85
CA GLU A 358 -30.80 4.34 -11.27
C GLU A 358 -31.37 4.65 -9.89
N LEU A 359 -30.63 5.35 -9.05
CA LEU A 359 -31.08 5.71 -7.70
C LEU A 359 -32.32 6.63 -7.72
N LYS A 360 -32.45 7.52 -8.70
CA LYS A 360 -33.65 8.36 -8.91
C LYS A 360 -34.93 7.57 -9.08
N LYS A 361 -34.88 6.29 -9.46
CA LYS A 361 -36.05 5.42 -9.52
C LYS A 361 -36.64 5.08 -8.15
N PHE A 362 -35.82 5.20 -7.09
CA PHE A 362 -36.20 4.84 -5.72
C PHE A 362 -36.68 6.05 -4.90
N GLY A 363 -36.26 7.27 -5.23
CA GLY A 363 -36.60 8.45 -4.47
C GLY A 363 -36.00 9.74 -5.05
N VAL A 364 -36.08 10.81 -4.29
CA VAL A 364 -35.37 12.07 -4.58
C VAL A 364 -33.89 11.86 -4.22
N VAL A 365 -33.00 12.18 -5.16
CA VAL A 365 -31.55 12.03 -5.00
C VAL A 365 -30.90 13.40 -5.02
N GLU A 366 -30.18 13.70 -3.94
CA GLU A 366 -29.33 14.89 -3.79
C GLU A 366 -27.88 14.47 -3.73
N VAL A 367 -26.98 15.33 -4.23
CA VAL A 367 -25.54 15.06 -4.31
C VAL A 367 -24.79 16.25 -3.75
N ASP A 368 -23.98 16.02 -2.74
CA ASP A 368 -23.02 17.00 -2.22
C ASP A 368 -21.61 16.61 -2.69
N ASP A 369 -21.02 17.49 -3.45
CA ASP A 369 -19.70 17.33 -4.05
C ASP A 369 -18.59 17.98 -3.18
N ASN A 370 -17.32 17.67 -3.47
CA ASN A 370 -16.19 18.25 -2.77
C ASN A 370 -16.24 18.06 -1.24
N MET A 371 -16.56 16.84 -0.83
CA MET A 371 -16.57 16.45 0.56
C MET A 371 -15.24 15.79 0.98
N CYS A 372 -15.01 15.73 2.29
CA CYS A 372 -13.86 15.09 2.92
C CYS A 372 -14.35 14.28 4.12
N ILE A 373 -13.88 13.03 4.23
CA ILE A 373 -14.08 12.23 5.44
C ILE A 373 -12.93 12.52 6.40
N ILE A 374 -13.24 12.90 7.64
CA ILE A 374 -12.31 12.95 8.75
C ILE A 374 -12.55 11.74 9.63
N CYS A 375 -11.51 10.93 9.84
CA CYS A 375 -11.57 9.72 10.64
C CYS A 375 -10.72 9.89 11.90
N VAL A 376 -11.31 9.73 13.07
CA VAL A 376 -10.63 9.67 14.36
C VAL A 376 -10.48 8.19 14.73
N VAL A 377 -9.25 7.78 15.01
CA VAL A 377 -8.89 6.36 15.22
C VAL A 377 -8.30 6.14 16.61
N GLY A 378 -8.67 5.03 17.23
CA GLY A 378 -8.20 4.61 18.55
C GLY A 378 -9.03 3.48 19.12
N ASP A 379 -8.90 3.22 20.44
CA ASP A 379 -9.81 2.33 21.18
C ASP A 379 -11.09 3.09 21.52
N LEU A 380 -12.05 3.04 20.59
CA LEU A 380 -13.34 3.74 20.66
C LEU A 380 -14.49 2.75 20.93
N ASP A 381 -14.23 1.72 21.74
CA ASP A 381 -15.27 0.77 22.17
C ASP A 381 -16.44 1.53 22.78
N TRP A 382 -17.66 1.19 22.36
CA TRP A 382 -18.90 1.88 22.79
C TRP A 382 -19.13 1.89 24.31
N ARG A 383 -18.42 1.03 25.06
CA ARG A 383 -18.43 1.02 26.53
C ARG A 383 -17.50 2.09 27.14
N ASN A 384 -16.59 2.65 26.36
CA ASN A 384 -15.76 3.78 26.77
C ASN A 384 -16.59 5.05 26.66
N VAL A 385 -16.79 5.77 27.76
CA VAL A 385 -17.64 6.96 27.77
C VAL A 385 -16.84 8.23 27.41
N GLY A 386 -17.43 9.09 26.61
CA GLY A 386 -17.02 10.49 26.43
C GLY A 386 -16.13 10.79 25.23
N PHE A 387 -15.53 9.81 24.54
CA PHE A 387 -14.64 10.09 23.41
C PHE A 387 -15.40 10.71 22.22
N GLU A 388 -16.62 10.28 21.95
CA GLU A 388 -17.47 10.84 20.90
C GLU A 388 -17.79 12.31 21.15
N SER A 389 -17.99 12.69 22.42
CA SER A 389 -18.24 14.08 22.79
C SER A 389 -17.00 14.95 22.59
N ILE A 390 -15.80 14.40 22.84
CA ILE A 390 -14.53 15.13 22.64
C ILE A 390 -14.31 15.41 21.15
N ALA A 391 -14.49 14.41 20.28
CA ALA A 391 -14.35 14.57 18.83
C ALA A 391 -15.40 15.55 18.26
N ALA A 392 -16.67 15.44 18.69
CA ALA A 392 -17.72 16.34 18.27
C ALA A 392 -17.49 17.80 18.77
N GLN A 393 -17.00 17.96 20.02
CA GLN A 393 -16.67 19.26 20.55
C GLN A 393 -15.51 19.93 19.81
N ALA A 394 -14.52 19.17 19.38
CA ALA A 394 -13.45 19.69 18.53
C ALA A 394 -13.97 20.23 17.19
N LEU A 395 -15.05 19.67 16.68
CA LEU A 395 -15.66 20.05 15.40
C LEU A 395 -16.88 20.99 15.54
N LYS A 396 -17.14 21.54 16.73
CA LYS A 396 -18.37 22.34 17.04
C LYS A 396 -18.63 23.53 16.10
N ASP A 397 -17.56 24.10 15.54
CA ASP A 397 -17.63 25.25 14.63
C ASP A 397 -17.53 24.87 13.15
N ILE A 398 -17.61 23.58 12.83
CA ILE A 398 -17.50 23.03 11.48
C ILE A 398 -18.81 22.31 11.13
N PRO A 399 -19.46 22.63 10.01
CA PRO A 399 -20.65 21.91 9.58
C PRO A 399 -20.32 20.43 9.28
N VAL A 400 -21.01 19.52 9.95
CA VAL A 400 -20.86 18.07 9.75
C VAL A 400 -22.07 17.54 9.00
N ARG A 401 -21.85 16.94 7.84
CA ARG A 401 -22.88 16.40 6.95
C ARG A 401 -23.36 15.01 7.38
N MET A 402 -22.42 14.15 7.81
CA MET A 402 -22.69 12.79 8.26
C MET A 402 -21.72 12.43 9.39
N ILE A 403 -22.17 11.56 10.29
CA ILE A 403 -21.34 10.91 11.29
C ILE A 403 -21.57 9.41 11.15
N SER A 404 -20.50 8.62 11.09
CA SER A 404 -20.55 7.16 11.11
C SER A 404 -19.76 6.66 12.32
N TYR A 405 -20.44 5.92 13.18
CA TYR A 405 -19.88 5.25 14.35
C TYR A 405 -20.65 3.95 14.60
N GLY A 406 -19.99 2.95 15.19
CA GLY A 406 -20.61 1.67 15.57
C GLY A 406 -20.39 0.55 14.55
N GLY A 407 -19.83 0.82 13.38
CA GLY A 407 -19.38 -0.21 12.44
C GLY A 407 -18.03 -0.83 12.81
N SER A 408 -17.23 -0.08 13.56
CA SER A 408 -15.95 -0.49 14.13
C SER A 408 -15.81 0.11 15.53
N ASN A 409 -15.14 -0.62 16.44
CA ASN A 409 -14.76 -0.08 17.75
C ASN A 409 -13.48 0.77 17.70
N HIS A 410 -12.95 1.04 16.52
CA HIS A 410 -11.65 1.67 16.35
C HIS A 410 -11.72 2.99 15.61
N ASN A 411 -12.88 3.38 15.09
CA ASN A 411 -13.04 4.65 14.40
C ASN A 411 -14.38 5.33 14.68
N ILE A 412 -14.36 6.67 14.53
CA ILE A 412 -15.53 7.52 14.30
C ILE A 412 -15.21 8.43 13.13
N SER A 413 -16.10 8.49 12.14
CA SER A 413 -15.90 9.22 10.90
C SER A 413 -16.90 10.37 10.75
N PHE A 414 -16.42 11.53 10.33
CA PHE A 414 -17.20 12.75 10.09
C PHE A 414 -17.06 13.15 8.63
N LEU A 415 -18.16 13.34 7.92
CA LEU A 415 -18.17 13.89 6.58
C LEU A 415 -18.40 15.40 6.65
N ILE A 416 -17.44 16.17 6.13
CA ILE A 416 -17.44 17.63 6.11
C ILE A 416 -17.15 18.16 4.71
N SER A 417 -17.31 19.47 4.49
CA SER A 417 -16.83 20.12 3.26
C SER A 417 -15.30 20.02 3.17
N ALA A 418 -14.76 19.74 1.98
CA ALA A 418 -13.32 19.72 1.76
C ALA A 418 -12.63 21.05 2.09
N SER A 419 -13.34 22.18 1.98
CA SER A 419 -12.83 23.49 2.38
C SER A 419 -12.53 23.61 3.87
N ASP A 420 -13.17 22.81 4.72
CA ASP A 420 -13.00 22.84 6.17
C ASP A 420 -11.95 21.84 6.66
N LYS A 421 -11.39 21.00 5.78
CA LYS A 421 -10.44 19.93 6.12
C LYS A 421 -9.30 20.40 7.03
N GLN A 422 -8.58 21.43 6.60
CA GLN A 422 -7.42 21.92 7.36
C GLN A 422 -7.82 22.42 8.75
N ARG A 423 -8.94 23.15 8.85
CA ARG A 423 -9.48 23.64 10.12
C ARG A 423 -9.87 22.48 11.03
N ALA A 424 -10.52 21.45 10.47
CA ALA A 424 -10.91 20.26 11.22
C ALA A 424 -9.70 19.48 11.76
N LEU A 425 -8.68 19.23 10.93
CA LEU A 425 -7.47 18.51 11.34
C LEU A 425 -6.72 19.24 12.45
N ARG A 426 -6.59 20.58 12.36
CA ARG A 426 -5.96 21.41 13.41
C ARG A 426 -6.78 21.39 14.70
N SER A 427 -8.07 21.60 14.62
CA SER A 427 -8.94 21.62 15.79
C SER A 427 -8.94 20.28 16.53
N LEU A 428 -9.01 19.17 15.78
CA LEU A 428 -8.90 17.83 16.37
C LEU A 428 -7.52 17.59 17.00
N SER A 429 -6.44 18.03 16.34
CA SER A 429 -5.09 17.91 16.89
C SER A 429 -4.97 18.64 18.23
N ASP A 430 -5.47 19.87 18.29
CA ASP A 430 -5.43 20.70 19.50
C ASP A 430 -6.25 20.12 20.66
N TYR A 431 -7.33 19.43 20.36
CA TYR A 431 -8.25 18.88 21.36
C TYR A 431 -7.87 17.48 21.84
N LEU A 432 -7.29 16.66 20.95
CA LEU A 432 -7.06 15.24 21.22
C LEU A 432 -5.62 14.94 21.68
N PHE A 433 -4.64 15.78 21.29
CA PHE A 433 -3.22 15.44 21.44
C PHE A 433 -2.40 16.51 22.20
N LYS A 434 -3.06 17.50 22.81
CA LYS A 434 -2.41 18.50 23.69
C LYS A 434 -2.60 18.20 25.16
#